data_5e2a27d2bc6d32a3aae208eae643f501
#
_entry.id   5e2a27d2bc6d32a3aae208eae643f501
#
_cell.length_a   1.000
_cell.length_b   1.000
_cell.length_c   1.000
_cell.angle_alpha   90.00
_cell.angle_beta   90.00
_cell.angle_gamma   90.00
#
_symmetry.space_group_name_H-M   'P 1'
#
loop_
_entity.id
_entity.type
_entity.pdbx_description
1 polymer ?
#
loop_
_entity_poly.entity_id
_entity_poly.type
_entity_poly.pdbx_seq_one_letter_code
_entity_poly.pdbx_strand_id
1 'polypeptide(L)'
;CKNIKYSKVLPKASVVVIFHNEAWSSLLRTVHSIVNRSPPEYLHEVVLLDDFSDQDFLRENLKAYIADTWPDGIVRLVRTTKRSGIIRARIAGAKAATGDVLIFMDSHCEASTGWIEPLLSRISENRRKVVCPIIDSIDDMTLEYSGNGGYQIGGFSWSLHFTFKNGSPRPVESSEYTLPVRSPTMAGGLFAVERKYFFEIGAYDPGMDVWGGENLELSFRVWMCGGQLEFVPCSRVGHIFRSRHPYTFPGNKDTHGINSVRLAEVWMDDYKRFFYMHRRDMLSQDYGDISDRKVLRQTLNCKSFKWYLDNVYPDKFIPDENVRAWGMVRNAESSLCLDTLQKDENTVFDIGMFFCQNGGSASQVLSLTYSNHLRREESCLTTSGQDGSTVQLQPCSYSSNMTWIHDKSNTIVHQASGKCLDTGGGKSEGYVVVNVCTEKPTQKWTMQHYLDL
;
A
#
# COMPACT_ATOMS: atom_id res chain seq x y z
N CYS A 1 12.80 20.90 -10.47
CA CYS A 1 13.92 19.96 -10.37
C CYS A 1 15.11 20.34 -11.22
N LYS A 2 14.95 20.83 -12.45
CA LYS A 2 16.06 21.15 -13.38
C LYS A 2 17.13 22.11 -12.82
N ASN A 3 16.77 22.94 -11.86
CA ASN A 3 17.66 23.95 -11.27
C ASN A 3 18.30 23.48 -9.93
N ILE A 4 17.95 22.30 -9.46
CA ILE A 4 18.54 21.76 -8.22
C ILE A 4 19.92 21.21 -8.55
N LYS A 5 20.91 21.67 -7.77
CA LYS A 5 22.28 21.18 -7.87
C LYS A 5 22.53 20.19 -6.74
N TYR A 6 22.90 18.98 -7.10
CA TYR A 6 23.30 17.94 -6.15
C TYR A 6 24.81 18.00 -5.90
N SER A 7 25.24 17.45 -4.79
CA SER A 7 26.68 17.26 -4.49
C SER A 7 27.34 16.43 -5.59
N LYS A 8 28.57 16.77 -5.94
CA LYS A 8 29.39 15.94 -6.83
C LYS A 8 29.92 14.68 -6.14
N VAL A 9 29.90 14.66 -4.81
CA VAL A 9 30.34 13.52 -4.01
C VAL A 9 29.11 12.85 -3.43
N LEU A 10 28.60 11.85 -4.15
CA LEU A 10 27.48 11.00 -3.74
C LEU A 10 27.93 9.54 -3.71
N PRO A 11 27.28 8.69 -2.90
CA PRO A 11 27.58 7.27 -2.89
C PRO A 11 27.23 6.61 -4.23
N LYS A 12 27.90 5.52 -4.58
CA LYS A 12 27.61 4.77 -5.81
C LYS A 12 26.54 3.73 -5.57
N ALA A 13 25.64 3.60 -6.54
CA ALA A 13 24.50 2.68 -6.47
C ALA A 13 24.71 1.41 -7.31
N SER A 14 24.32 0.27 -6.74
CA SER A 14 23.98 -0.93 -7.48
C SER A 14 22.48 -0.93 -7.72
N VAL A 15 22.06 -0.95 -8.98
CA VAL A 15 20.64 -1.09 -9.34
C VAL A 15 20.30 -2.56 -9.49
N VAL A 16 19.40 -3.06 -8.65
CA VAL A 16 18.99 -4.47 -8.61
C VAL A 16 17.66 -4.63 -9.31
N VAL A 17 17.68 -5.28 -10.46
CA VAL A 17 16.50 -5.53 -11.29
C VAL A 17 16.17 -7.01 -11.21
N ILE A 18 14.98 -7.34 -10.69
CA ILE A 18 14.51 -8.72 -10.56
C ILE A 18 13.55 -9.01 -11.70
N PHE A 19 13.70 -10.18 -12.33
CA PHE A 19 12.76 -10.63 -13.34
C PHE A 19 12.52 -12.15 -13.29
N HIS A 20 11.35 -12.55 -13.76
CA HIS A 20 10.96 -13.92 -14.06
C HIS A 20 10.03 -13.89 -15.27
N ASN A 21 10.45 -14.55 -16.35
CA ASN A 21 9.68 -14.62 -17.61
C ASN A 21 9.25 -13.25 -18.15
N GLU A 22 10.08 -12.21 -17.94
CA GLU A 22 9.79 -10.86 -18.41
C GLU A 22 9.91 -10.76 -19.94
N ALA A 23 9.12 -9.90 -20.56
CA ALA A 23 9.21 -9.60 -21.97
C ALA A 23 10.57 -8.99 -22.31
N TRP A 24 11.20 -9.44 -23.39
CA TRP A 24 12.51 -8.99 -23.86
C TRP A 24 12.60 -7.46 -23.96
N SER A 25 11.62 -6.85 -24.65
CA SER A 25 11.60 -5.41 -24.86
C SER A 25 11.49 -4.60 -23.56
N SER A 26 10.64 -5.04 -22.63
CA SER A 26 10.47 -4.38 -21.33
C SER A 26 11.72 -4.47 -20.49
N LEU A 27 12.32 -5.66 -20.40
CA LEU A 27 13.56 -5.88 -19.66
C LEU A 27 14.71 -5.03 -20.20
N LEU A 28 14.95 -5.05 -21.52
CA LEU A 28 16.01 -4.27 -22.13
C LEU A 28 15.76 -2.77 -22.04
N ARG A 29 14.52 -2.31 -22.20
CA ARG A 29 14.16 -0.90 -21.96
C ARG A 29 14.56 -0.46 -20.57
N THR A 30 14.27 -1.28 -19.55
CA THR A 30 14.65 -1.01 -18.17
C THR A 30 16.18 -0.85 -18.06
N VAL A 31 16.93 -1.84 -18.52
CA VAL A 31 18.40 -1.84 -18.38
C VAL A 31 19.05 -0.67 -19.14
N HIS A 32 18.67 -0.49 -20.41
CA HIS A 32 19.20 0.61 -21.23
C HIS A 32 18.88 1.99 -20.60
N SER A 33 17.67 2.18 -20.09
CA SER A 33 17.31 3.45 -19.45
C SER A 33 18.17 3.72 -18.19
N ILE A 34 18.43 2.71 -17.40
CA ILE A 34 19.31 2.81 -16.21
C ILE A 34 20.72 3.20 -16.64
N VAL A 35 21.34 2.45 -17.55
CA VAL A 35 22.73 2.66 -17.96
C VAL A 35 22.90 4.01 -18.66
N ASN A 36 22.01 4.34 -19.61
CA ASN A 36 22.15 5.53 -20.44
C ASN A 36 21.76 6.82 -19.74
N ARG A 37 20.97 6.76 -18.65
CA ARG A 37 20.46 7.95 -17.94
C ARG A 37 21.00 8.11 -16.52
N SER A 38 21.99 7.31 -16.16
CA SER A 38 22.72 7.43 -14.89
C SER A 38 24.16 7.87 -15.17
N PRO A 39 24.65 8.96 -14.55
CA PRO A 39 26.04 9.32 -14.65
C PRO A 39 26.96 8.20 -14.16
N PRO A 40 28.07 7.89 -14.87
CA PRO A 40 29.00 6.80 -14.49
C PRO A 40 29.62 6.95 -13.10
N GLU A 41 29.73 8.17 -12.60
CA GLU A 41 30.21 8.45 -11.25
C GLU A 41 29.28 7.97 -10.15
N TYR A 42 27.96 7.79 -10.45
CA TYR A 42 26.94 7.40 -9.49
C TYR A 42 26.42 5.97 -9.67
N LEU A 43 26.51 5.42 -10.89
CA LEU A 43 26.15 4.03 -11.18
C LEU A 43 27.36 3.12 -10.98
N HIS A 44 27.28 2.24 -9.99
CA HIS A 44 28.33 1.22 -9.76
C HIS A 44 28.15 0.03 -10.66
N GLU A 45 26.94 -0.51 -10.73
CA GLU A 45 26.57 -1.68 -11.53
C GLU A 45 25.06 -1.81 -11.66
N VAL A 46 24.61 -2.60 -12.62
CA VAL A 46 23.25 -3.13 -12.71
C VAL A 46 23.30 -4.64 -12.49
N VAL A 47 22.67 -5.11 -11.42
CA VAL A 47 22.53 -6.53 -11.13
C VAL A 47 21.19 -7.02 -11.67
N LEU A 48 21.21 -7.73 -12.78
CA LEU A 48 20.03 -8.42 -13.30
C LEU A 48 19.92 -9.77 -12.60
N LEU A 49 18.89 -9.92 -11.77
CA LEU A 49 18.64 -11.17 -11.09
C LEU A 49 17.47 -11.89 -11.75
N ASP A 50 17.78 -12.99 -12.41
CA ASP A 50 16.81 -13.89 -13.02
C ASP A 50 16.33 -14.91 -11.99
N ASP A 51 15.08 -14.77 -11.57
CA ASP A 51 14.43 -15.72 -10.67
C ASP A 51 13.92 -16.96 -11.41
N PHE A 52 14.88 -17.69 -12.02
CA PHE A 52 14.67 -18.96 -12.67
C PHE A 52 13.67 -18.89 -13.85
N SER A 53 13.86 -17.95 -14.79
CA SER A 53 13.06 -17.90 -16.02
C SER A 53 13.23 -19.17 -16.87
N ASP A 54 12.16 -19.61 -17.48
CA ASP A 54 12.12 -20.79 -18.36
C ASP A 54 12.06 -20.43 -19.86
N GLN A 55 11.91 -19.15 -20.19
CA GLN A 55 11.91 -18.65 -21.57
C GLN A 55 13.32 -18.72 -22.16
N ASP A 56 13.48 -19.37 -23.30
CA ASP A 56 14.80 -19.59 -23.93
C ASP A 56 15.53 -18.28 -24.27
N PHE A 57 14.81 -17.24 -24.67
CA PHE A 57 15.42 -15.95 -25.00
C PHE A 57 16.00 -15.23 -23.79
N LEU A 58 15.57 -15.56 -22.58
CA LEU A 58 16.11 -15.00 -21.31
C LEU A 58 17.32 -15.79 -20.79
N ARG A 59 17.77 -16.82 -21.49
CA ARG A 59 18.91 -17.65 -21.12
C ARG A 59 20.17 -17.21 -21.87
N GLU A 60 20.65 -18.03 -22.79
CA GLU A 60 21.90 -17.77 -23.50
C GLU A 60 21.83 -16.52 -24.39
N ASN A 61 20.67 -16.21 -24.98
CA ASN A 61 20.52 -15.01 -25.80
C ASN A 61 20.69 -13.73 -24.96
N LEU A 62 20.09 -13.67 -23.76
CA LEU A 62 20.26 -12.53 -22.86
C LEU A 62 21.70 -12.40 -22.39
N LYS A 63 22.35 -13.52 -22.05
CA LYS A 63 23.75 -13.54 -21.64
C LYS A 63 24.67 -13.05 -22.76
N ALA A 64 24.47 -13.52 -23.99
CA ALA A 64 25.23 -13.06 -25.15
C ALA A 64 25.00 -11.56 -25.41
N TYR A 65 23.74 -11.12 -25.36
CA TYR A 65 23.39 -9.71 -25.54
C TYR A 65 24.09 -8.80 -24.51
N ILE A 66 24.10 -9.18 -23.24
CA ILE A 66 24.76 -8.43 -22.18
C ILE A 66 26.26 -8.34 -22.43
N ALA A 67 26.91 -9.45 -22.79
CA ALA A 67 28.35 -9.49 -23.05
C ALA A 67 28.77 -8.63 -24.25
N ASP A 68 27.92 -8.56 -25.28
CA ASP A 68 28.17 -7.76 -26.48
C ASP A 68 27.88 -6.27 -26.24
N THR A 69 26.78 -5.95 -25.55
CA THR A 69 26.33 -4.56 -25.35
C THR A 69 27.11 -3.84 -24.26
N TRP A 70 27.45 -4.53 -23.16
CA TRP A 70 28.14 -3.98 -21.99
C TRP A 70 29.40 -4.78 -21.63
N PRO A 71 30.42 -4.79 -22.52
CA PRO A 71 31.64 -5.60 -22.33
C PRO A 71 32.48 -5.14 -21.12
N ASP A 72 32.25 -3.94 -20.62
CA ASP A 72 32.87 -3.39 -19.41
C ASP A 72 32.34 -4.03 -18.10
N GLY A 73 31.28 -4.85 -18.18
CA GLY A 73 30.72 -5.55 -17.06
C GLY A 73 29.83 -4.68 -16.14
N ILE A 74 29.43 -3.49 -16.59
CA ILE A 74 28.50 -2.63 -15.83
C ILE A 74 27.15 -3.32 -15.57
N VAL A 75 26.74 -4.25 -16.46
CA VAL A 75 25.54 -5.07 -16.31
C VAL A 75 25.95 -6.52 -16.03
N ARG A 76 25.52 -7.07 -14.91
CA ARG A 76 25.83 -8.44 -14.50
C ARG A 76 24.56 -9.27 -14.38
N LEU A 77 24.52 -10.43 -15.00
CA LEU A 77 23.44 -11.41 -14.88
C LEU A 77 23.72 -12.41 -13.76
N VAL A 78 22.80 -12.51 -12.83
CA VAL A 78 22.80 -13.50 -11.75
C VAL A 78 21.53 -14.33 -11.87
N ARG A 79 21.63 -15.64 -11.79
CA ARG A 79 20.47 -16.54 -11.92
C ARG A 79 20.31 -17.38 -10.67
N THR A 80 19.09 -17.50 -10.15
CA THR A 80 18.78 -18.43 -9.06
C THR A 80 18.73 -19.88 -9.57
N THR A 81 18.98 -20.83 -8.69
CA THR A 81 18.92 -22.28 -9.01
C THR A 81 17.50 -22.84 -9.03
N LYS A 82 16.54 -22.09 -8.46
CA LYS A 82 15.11 -22.39 -8.41
C LYS A 82 14.33 -21.11 -8.31
N ARG A 83 13.06 -21.14 -8.69
CA ARG A 83 12.16 -20.01 -8.47
C ARG A 83 11.98 -19.72 -6.98
N SER A 84 12.21 -18.48 -6.58
CA SER A 84 12.25 -18.05 -5.18
C SER A 84 11.18 -17.00 -4.84
N GLY A 85 10.60 -16.35 -5.84
CA GLY A 85 9.70 -15.20 -5.69
C GLY A 85 10.46 -13.89 -5.46
N ILE A 86 9.76 -12.76 -5.69
CA ILE A 86 10.40 -11.45 -5.69
C ILE A 86 11.10 -11.10 -4.38
N ILE A 87 10.56 -11.54 -3.25
CA ILE A 87 11.07 -11.22 -1.91
C ILE A 87 12.47 -11.82 -1.70
N ARG A 88 12.60 -13.13 -1.90
CA ARG A 88 13.90 -13.82 -1.77
C ARG A 88 14.85 -13.46 -2.90
N ALA A 89 14.32 -13.21 -4.11
CA ALA A 89 15.12 -12.76 -5.24
C ALA A 89 15.75 -11.38 -4.97
N ARG A 90 15.02 -10.44 -4.35
CA ARG A 90 15.58 -9.15 -3.92
C ARG A 90 16.67 -9.31 -2.86
N ILE A 91 16.52 -10.23 -1.90
CA ILE A 91 17.58 -10.54 -0.94
C ILE A 91 18.83 -11.08 -1.67
N ALA A 92 18.66 -11.99 -2.63
CA ALA A 92 19.77 -12.54 -3.41
C ALA A 92 20.48 -11.47 -4.25
N GLY A 93 19.71 -10.61 -4.91
CA GLY A 93 20.22 -9.46 -5.66
C GLY A 93 21.00 -8.47 -4.78
N ALA A 94 20.48 -8.15 -3.60
CA ALA A 94 21.16 -7.30 -2.62
C ALA A 94 22.48 -7.89 -2.12
N LYS A 95 22.54 -9.22 -1.95
CA LYS A 95 23.78 -9.93 -1.58
C LYS A 95 24.80 -9.92 -2.72
N ALA A 96 24.36 -10.03 -3.96
CA ALA A 96 25.22 -9.97 -5.15
C ALA A 96 25.72 -8.56 -5.44
N ALA A 97 25.00 -7.54 -5.03
CA ALA A 97 25.33 -6.14 -5.23
C ALA A 97 26.49 -5.69 -4.33
N THR A 98 27.35 -4.80 -4.86
CA THR A 98 28.60 -4.37 -4.19
C THR A 98 28.68 -2.86 -3.96
N GLY A 99 27.78 -2.07 -4.56
CA GLY A 99 27.70 -0.60 -4.36
C GLY A 99 27.25 -0.20 -2.96
N ASP A 100 27.48 1.06 -2.62
CA ASP A 100 27.14 1.61 -1.30
C ASP A 100 25.62 1.71 -1.08
N VAL A 101 24.87 1.95 -2.16
CA VAL A 101 23.42 2.09 -2.17
C VAL A 101 22.81 1.00 -3.04
N LEU A 102 21.76 0.37 -2.56
CA LEU A 102 20.89 -0.52 -3.35
C LEU A 102 19.72 0.29 -3.89
N ILE A 103 19.48 0.19 -5.19
CA ILE A 103 18.25 0.67 -5.80
C ILE A 103 17.52 -0.53 -6.38
N PHE A 104 16.38 -0.89 -5.79
CA PHE A 104 15.53 -1.93 -6.34
C PHE A 104 14.63 -1.33 -7.42
N MET A 105 14.47 -2.04 -8.50
CA MET A 105 13.65 -1.63 -9.63
C MET A 105 13.00 -2.86 -10.29
N ASP A 106 11.74 -2.73 -10.66
CA ASP A 106 11.05 -3.77 -11.41
C ASP A 106 11.58 -3.84 -12.84
N SER A 107 11.41 -5.00 -13.49
CA SER A 107 11.99 -5.29 -14.82
C SER A 107 11.25 -4.69 -16.02
N HIS A 108 10.24 -3.85 -15.75
CA HIS A 108 9.39 -3.20 -16.75
C HIS A 108 9.22 -1.70 -16.43
N CYS A 109 10.38 -1.07 -16.21
CA CYS A 109 10.48 0.35 -15.88
C CYS A 109 11.28 1.12 -16.92
N GLU A 110 11.23 2.45 -16.82
CA GLU A 110 12.11 3.36 -17.54
C GLU A 110 12.55 4.50 -16.63
N ALA A 111 13.84 4.56 -16.32
CA ALA A 111 14.43 5.67 -15.60
C ALA A 111 14.43 6.96 -16.44
N SER A 112 14.08 8.10 -15.88
CA SER A 112 14.16 9.38 -16.54
C SER A 112 15.56 10.02 -16.39
N THR A 113 15.88 11.05 -17.15
CA THR A 113 17.14 11.79 -16.98
C THR A 113 17.19 12.49 -15.62
N GLY A 114 18.27 12.34 -14.89
CA GLY A 114 18.46 12.94 -13.56
C GLY A 114 17.66 12.24 -12.45
N TRP A 115 17.37 10.97 -12.62
CA TRP A 115 16.58 10.20 -11.66
C TRP A 115 17.34 9.74 -10.41
N ILE A 116 18.65 9.48 -10.57
CA ILE A 116 19.43 8.80 -9.52
C ILE A 116 20.01 9.78 -8.49
N GLU A 117 20.44 10.97 -8.93
CA GLU A 117 21.09 11.97 -8.07
C GLU A 117 20.20 12.40 -6.88
N PRO A 118 18.89 12.67 -7.08
CA PRO A 118 18.02 13.02 -5.97
C PRO A 118 17.94 11.94 -4.90
N LEU A 119 17.90 10.67 -5.29
CA LEU A 119 17.84 9.54 -4.36
C LEU A 119 19.14 9.43 -3.55
N LEU A 120 20.28 9.46 -4.23
CA LEU A 120 21.58 9.36 -3.58
C LEU A 120 21.87 10.53 -2.65
N SER A 121 21.44 11.74 -3.03
CA SER A 121 21.55 12.93 -2.18
C SER A 121 20.83 12.75 -0.85
N ARG A 122 19.60 12.21 -0.85
CA ARG A 122 18.83 11.97 0.38
C ARG A 122 19.47 10.93 1.28
N ILE A 123 20.02 9.87 0.70
CA ILE A 123 20.73 8.82 1.44
C ILE A 123 22.04 9.34 2.02
N SER A 124 22.77 10.20 1.28
CA SER A 124 24.02 10.80 1.79
C SER A 124 23.80 11.73 2.99
N GLU A 125 22.64 12.39 3.07
CA GLU A 125 22.28 13.22 4.23
C GLU A 125 21.98 12.36 5.47
N ASN A 126 21.34 11.22 5.29
CA ASN A 126 21.04 10.28 6.37
C ASN A 126 20.89 8.86 5.81
N ARG A 127 21.85 7.99 6.14
CA ARG A 127 21.91 6.59 5.69
C ARG A 127 20.70 5.74 6.10
N ARG A 128 19.91 6.18 7.08
CA ARG A 128 18.69 5.48 7.54
C ARG A 128 17.43 5.86 6.76
N LYS A 129 17.59 6.61 5.68
CA LYS A 129 16.49 6.92 4.77
C LYS A 129 16.29 5.80 3.76
N VAL A 130 15.04 5.43 3.55
CA VAL A 130 14.57 4.67 2.40
C VAL A 130 13.82 5.65 1.50
N VAL A 131 14.24 5.77 0.26
CA VAL A 131 13.73 6.84 -0.62
C VAL A 131 13.18 6.25 -1.91
N CYS A 132 12.01 6.73 -2.32
CA CYS A 132 11.29 6.27 -3.49
C CYS A 132 11.24 7.36 -4.55
N PRO A 133 11.41 7.04 -5.84
CA PRO A 133 11.09 7.96 -6.91
C PRO A 133 9.58 8.15 -7.03
N ILE A 134 9.14 9.19 -7.72
CA ILE A 134 7.77 9.26 -8.23
C ILE A 134 7.63 8.24 -9.35
N ILE A 135 6.55 7.48 -9.29
CA ILE A 135 6.22 6.46 -10.29
C ILE A 135 5.32 7.08 -11.35
N ASP A 136 5.84 7.23 -12.54
CA ASP A 136 5.08 7.62 -13.73
C ASP A 136 4.49 6.40 -14.41
N SER A 137 3.50 6.60 -15.27
CA SER A 137 2.88 5.50 -16.01
C SER A 137 3.53 5.30 -17.37
N ILE A 138 3.70 4.05 -17.76
CA ILE A 138 3.97 3.63 -19.13
C ILE A 138 2.77 2.78 -19.56
N ASP A 139 2.16 3.15 -20.68
CA ASP A 139 1.05 2.40 -21.24
C ASP A 139 1.51 1.00 -21.69
N ASP A 140 0.77 -0.04 -21.31
CA ASP A 140 1.18 -1.43 -21.56
C ASP A 140 0.99 -1.89 -23.02
N MET A 141 0.21 -1.15 -23.81
CA MET A 141 -0.05 -1.45 -25.23
C MET A 141 0.84 -0.64 -26.17
N THR A 142 0.95 0.67 -25.92
CA THR A 142 1.69 1.59 -26.79
C THR A 142 3.13 1.82 -26.33
N LEU A 143 3.44 1.48 -25.08
CA LEU A 143 4.70 1.78 -24.39
C LEU A 143 5.01 3.29 -24.30
N GLU A 144 3.98 4.13 -24.40
CA GLU A 144 4.12 5.57 -24.23
C GLU A 144 4.35 5.93 -22.77
N TYR A 145 5.36 6.76 -22.51
CA TYR A 145 5.68 7.26 -21.19
C TYR A 145 4.85 8.51 -20.89
N SER A 146 4.04 8.48 -19.84
CA SER A 146 3.27 9.59 -19.32
C SER A 146 3.81 10.07 -17.99
N GLY A 147 4.31 11.30 -17.94
CA GLY A 147 4.79 11.94 -16.72
C GLY A 147 3.66 12.39 -15.78
N ASN A 148 2.69 11.54 -15.52
CA ASN A 148 1.47 11.82 -14.75
C ASN A 148 1.55 11.40 -13.28
N GLY A 149 2.65 10.82 -12.83
CA GLY A 149 2.89 10.49 -11.43
C GLY A 149 2.76 11.75 -10.58
N GLY A 150 1.70 11.78 -9.76
CA GLY A 150 1.35 12.90 -8.91
C GLY A 150 2.15 12.95 -7.62
N TYR A 151 1.90 14.00 -6.84
CA TYR A 151 2.39 14.12 -5.47
C TYR A 151 1.57 13.20 -4.57
N GLN A 152 1.95 11.94 -4.50
CA GLN A 152 1.26 10.92 -3.75
C GLN A 152 2.15 10.35 -2.66
N ILE A 153 1.54 10.02 -1.53
CA ILE A 153 2.17 9.26 -0.45
C ILE A 153 1.50 7.89 -0.33
N GLY A 154 2.23 6.93 0.20
CA GLY A 154 1.72 5.60 0.46
C GLY A 154 0.93 5.54 1.76
N GLY A 155 -0.16 4.79 1.74
CA GLY A 155 -0.95 4.38 2.89
C GLY A 155 -1.22 2.88 2.84
N PHE A 156 -2.14 2.42 3.66
CA PHE A 156 -2.60 1.04 3.65
C PHE A 156 -4.03 0.93 4.18
N SER A 157 -4.77 -0.08 3.73
CA SER A 157 -6.05 -0.48 4.33
C SER A 157 -5.81 -1.45 5.50
N TRP A 158 -6.79 -1.57 6.41
CA TRP A 158 -6.69 -2.54 7.51
C TRP A 158 -6.67 -4.01 7.04
N SER A 159 -7.05 -4.26 5.77
CA SER A 159 -6.82 -5.56 5.10
C SER A 159 -5.38 -5.76 4.61
N LEU A 160 -4.48 -4.81 4.90
CA LEU A 160 -3.07 -4.79 4.53
C LEU A 160 -2.80 -4.77 3.02
N HIS A 161 -3.63 -4.04 2.28
CA HIS A 161 -3.34 -3.64 0.92
C HIS A 161 -2.71 -2.23 0.91
N PHE A 162 -1.69 -2.07 0.10
CA PHE A 162 -1.10 -0.75 -0.15
C PHE A 162 -2.11 0.14 -0.88
N THR A 163 -2.14 1.41 -0.51
CA THR A 163 -2.96 2.43 -1.17
C THR A 163 -2.13 3.68 -1.44
N PHE A 164 -2.35 4.33 -2.58
CA PHE A 164 -1.89 5.70 -2.76
C PHE A 164 -2.90 6.66 -2.15
N LYS A 165 -2.40 7.63 -1.40
CA LYS A 165 -3.20 8.78 -0.96
C LYS A 165 -2.76 10.02 -1.73
N ASN A 166 -3.71 10.83 -2.10
CA ASN A 166 -3.40 12.21 -2.48
C ASN A 166 -2.73 12.84 -1.27
N GLY A 167 -1.47 13.21 -1.41
CA GLY A 167 -0.66 13.75 -0.31
C GLY A 167 -1.36 14.92 0.37
N SER A 168 -0.95 15.20 1.59
CA SER A 168 -1.29 16.42 2.36
C SER A 168 -1.43 17.63 1.45
N PRO A 169 -2.25 18.64 1.81
CA PRO A 169 -2.64 19.71 0.91
C PRO A 169 -1.45 20.13 0.06
N ARG A 170 -1.68 20.15 -1.25
CA ARG A 170 -0.61 20.48 -2.23
C ARG A 170 0.13 21.70 -1.72
N PRO A 171 1.45 21.68 -1.72
CA PRO A 171 2.23 22.85 -1.33
C PRO A 171 1.66 24.09 -2.02
N VAL A 172 1.50 25.16 -1.27
CA VAL A 172 0.94 26.43 -1.80
C VAL A 172 1.92 27.06 -2.76
N GLU A 173 3.22 26.84 -2.55
CA GLU A 173 4.29 27.38 -3.39
C GLU A 173 4.88 26.34 -4.34
N SER A 174 5.11 26.74 -5.59
CA SER A 174 5.68 25.86 -6.62
C SER A 174 7.07 25.31 -6.28
N SER A 175 7.84 26.02 -5.46
CA SER A 175 9.15 25.58 -4.95
C SER A 175 9.07 24.35 -4.05
N GLU A 176 8.00 24.18 -3.31
CA GLU A 176 7.80 23.07 -2.39
C GLU A 176 7.51 21.73 -3.10
N TYR A 177 7.01 21.78 -4.35
CA TYR A 177 6.79 20.56 -5.16
C TYR A 177 8.07 19.77 -5.47
N THR A 178 9.23 20.31 -5.20
CA THR A 178 10.51 19.64 -5.39
C THR A 178 11.06 19.01 -4.11
N LEU A 179 10.44 19.32 -2.97
CA LEU A 179 10.89 18.83 -1.68
C LEU A 179 10.48 17.37 -1.45
N PRO A 180 11.37 16.57 -0.84
CA PRO A 180 11.02 15.22 -0.43
C PRO A 180 9.86 15.17 0.57
N VAL A 181 9.01 14.16 0.44
CA VAL A 181 7.81 14.00 1.25
C VAL A 181 7.90 12.73 2.07
N ARG A 182 7.68 12.84 3.37
CA ARG A 182 7.56 11.65 4.23
C ARG A 182 6.32 10.86 3.85
N SER A 183 6.46 9.54 3.79
CA SER A 183 5.38 8.63 3.47
C SER A 183 5.25 7.53 4.51
N PRO A 184 4.05 7.22 4.99
CA PRO A 184 3.83 6.11 5.91
C PRO A 184 4.30 4.76 5.34
N THR A 185 4.07 4.53 4.04
CA THR A 185 4.41 3.27 3.36
C THR A 185 4.94 3.55 1.95
N MET A 186 5.48 2.52 1.31
CA MET A 186 5.91 2.56 -0.10
C MET A 186 5.24 1.45 -0.92
N ALA A 187 5.15 1.67 -2.24
CA ALA A 187 4.61 0.69 -3.18
C ALA A 187 5.48 -0.58 -3.29
N GLY A 188 6.77 -0.46 -3.02
CA GLY A 188 7.69 -1.60 -2.88
C GLY A 188 8.44 -2.01 -4.15
N GLY A 189 8.00 -1.57 -5.33
CA GLY A 189 8.67 -1.90 -6.60
C GLY A 189 9.97 -1.13 -6.82
N LEU A 190 9.97 0.14 -6.42
CA LEU A 190 11.04 1.10 -6.72
C LEU A 190 11.44 1.88 -5.47
N PHE A 191 12.64 1.62 -4.97
CA PHE A 191 13.20 2.40 -3.85
C PHE A 191 14.71 2.24 -3.75
N ALA A 192 15.35 3.20 -3.10
CA ALA A 192 16.78 3.18 -2.79
C ALA A 192 17.01 3.15 -1.28
N VAL A 193 18.06 2.46 -0.86
CA VAL A 193 18.47 2.30 0.54
C VAL A 193 19.97 2.09 0.63
N GLU A 194 20.61 2.61 1.67
CA GLU A 194 22.02 2.31 1.92
C GLU A 194 22.18 0.81 2.19
N ARG A 195 23.18 0.18 1.54
CA ARG A 195 23.31 -1.30 1.52
C ARG A 195 23.54 -1.90 2.90
N LYS A 196 24.40 -1.32 3.74
CA LYS A 196 24.64 -1.81 5.09
C LYS A 196 23.39 -1.67 5.96
N TYR A 197 22.73 -0.52 5.88
CA TYR A 197 21.49 -0.28 6.61
C TYR A 197 20.39 -1.28 6.23
N PHE A 198 20.23 -1.61 4.93
CA PHE A 198 19.28 -2.62 4.49
C PHE A 198 19.46 -3.96 5.20
N PHE A 199 20.71 -4.42 5.36
CA PHE A 199 21.00 -5.66 6.09
C PHE A 199 20.93 -5.48 7.61
N GLU A 200 21.34 -4.35 8.15
CA GLU A 200 21.25 -4.02 9.58
C GLU A 200 19.82 -4.09 10.10
N ILE A 201 18.86 -3.58 9.32
CA ILE A 201 17.44 -3.66 9.67
C ILE A 201 16.80 -5.02 9.32
N GLY A 202 17.58 -6.01 8.85
CA GLY A 202 17.14 -7.38 8.60
C GLY A 202 16.62 -7.67 7.20
N ALA A 203 17.01 -6.88 6.19
CA ALA A 203 16.62 -7.06 4.78
C ALA A 203 15.10 -7.26 4.62
N TYR A 204 14.65 -8.19 3.80
CA TYR A 204 13.26 -8.67 3.80
C TYR A 204 13.09 -9.88 4.73
N ASP A 205 11.86 -10.16 5.14
CA ASP A 205 11.51 -11.38 5.86
C ASP A 205 11.61 -12.59 4.91
N PRO A 206 12.62 -13.50 5.10
CA PRO A 206 12.80 -14.63 4.20
C PRO A 206 11.72 -15.70 4.34
N GLY A 207 10.88 -15.63 5.39
CA GLY A 207 9.72 -16.49 5.59
C GLY A 207 8.53 -16.10 4.74
N MET A 208 8.51 -14.89 4.17
CA MET A 208 7.48 -14.48 3.22
C MET A 208 7.68 -15.15 1.86
N ASP A 209 6.57 -15.49 1.20
CA ASP A 209 6.57 -16.20 -0.08
C ASP A 209 6.16 -15.27 -1.23
N VAL A 210 6.76 -15.49 -2.38
CA VAL A 210 6.46 -14.95 -3.70
C VAL A 210 6.28 -13.44 -3.73
N TRP A 211 5.13 -12.91 -3.32
CA TRP A 211 4.73 -11.52 -3.45
C TRP A 211 3.63 -11.15 -2.46
N GLY A 212 3.62 -9.91 -2.01
CA GLY A 212 2.56 -9.27 -1.23
C GLY A 212 2.90 -9.12 0.24
N GLY A 213 2.58 -7.95 0.80
CA GLY A 213 2.81 -7.60 2.21
C GLY A 213 4.24 -7.20 2.57
N GLU A 214 5.24 -7.54 1.77
CA GLU A 214 6.65 -7.24 2.04
C GLU A 214 6.97 -5.74 2.05
N ASN A 215 6.27 -4.99 1.22
CA ASN A 215 6.43 -3.54 1.13
C ASN A 215 5.90 -2.84 2.39
N LEU A 216 4.77 -3.28 2.92
CA LEU A 216 4.22 -2.75 4.16
C LEU A 216 5.07 -3.19 5.37
N GLU A 217 5.53 -4.45 5.38
CA GLU A 217 6.41 -4.96 6.43
C GLU A 217 7.70 -4.13 6.52
N LEU A 218 8.37 -3.90 5.38
CA LEU A 218 9.58 -3.09 5.34
C LEU A 218 9.29 -1.64 5.73
N SER A 219 8.16 -1.06 5.30
CA SER A 219 7.77 0.30 5.65
C SER A 219 7.56 0.48 7.15
N PHE A 220 6.81 -0.42 7.79
CA PHE A 220 6.58 -0.38 9.24
C PHE A 220 7.89 -0.55 10.01
N ARG A 221 8.71 -1.50 9.62
CA ARG A 221 10.01 -1.76 10.24
C ARG A 221 10.96 -0.58 10.12
N VAL A 222 11.09 0.02 8.95
CA VAL A 222 11.93 1.22 8.75
C VAL A 222 11.53 2.31 9.74
N TRP A 223 10.25 2.67 9.81
CA TRP A 223 9.78 3.71 10.71
C TRP A 223 9.91 3.35 12.18
N MET A 224 9.42 2.18 12.56
CA MET A 224 9.40 1.74 13.96
C MET A 224 10.81 1.56 14.53
N CYS A 225 11.80 1.22 13.68
CA CYS A 225 13.17 0.99 14.09
C CYS A 225 14.11 2.20 13.85
N GLY A 226 13.55 3.40 13.71
CA GLY A 226 14.29 4.67 13.72
C GLY A 226 14.81 5.14 12.37
N GLY A 227 14.32 4.58 11.28
CA GLY A 227 14.57 5.06 9.92
C GLY A 227 13.51 6.07 9.46
N GLN A 228 13.57 6.43 8.19
CA GLN A 228 12.64 7.34 7.53
C GLN A 228 12.32 6.82 6.12
N LEU A 229 11.10 7.05 5.66
CA LEU A 229 10.69 6.74 4.30
C LEU A 229 10.19 8.02 3.62
N GLU A 230 10.72 8.31 2.41
CA GLU A 230 10.43 9.53 1.68
C GLU A 230 10.17 9.23 0.20
N PHE A 231 9.20 9.93 -0.40
CA PHE A 231 9.12 10.10 -1.86
C PHE A 231 9.91 11.33 -2.28
N VAL A 232 10.67 11.21 -3.35
CA VAL A 232 11.57 12.26 -3.86
C VAL A 232 11.05 12.76 -5.22
N PRO A 233 10.34 13.90 -5.26
CA PRO A 233 9.64 14.36 -6.47
C PRO A 233 10.53 14.59 -7.69
N CYS A 234 11.81 14.89 -7.47
CA CYS A 234 12.77 15.12 -8.55
C CYS A 234 13.40 13.84 -9.11
N SER A 235 13.13 12.70 -8.51
CA SER A 235 13.43 11.39 -9.09
C SER A 235 12.18 10.83 -9.72
N ARG A 236 12.23 10.49 -11.00
CA ARG A 236 11.06 9.98 -11.75
C ARG A 236 11.42 8.74 -12.52
N VAL A 237 10.58 7.72 -12.40
CA VAL A 237 10.75 6.45 -13.09
C VAL A 237 9.39 6.00 -13.62
N GLY A 238 9.29 5.72 -14.91
CA GLY A 238 8.09 5.15 -15.51
C GLY A 238 7.99 3.66 -15.20
N HIS A 239 6.77 3.19 -14.96
CA HIS A 239 6.45 1.79 -14.70
C HIS A 239 5.30 1.35 -15.60
N ILE A 240 5.41 0.14 -16.19
CA ILE A 240 4.33 -0.46 -16.97
C ILE A 240 3.36 -1.12 -16.00
N PHE A 241 2.20 -0.49 -15.79
CA PHE A 241 1.12 -1.09 -15.02
C PHE A 241 0.34 -2.06 -15.89
N ARG A 242 0.24 -3.32 -15.46
CA ARG A 242 -0.38 -4.41 -16.20
C ARG A 242 -1.59 -4.98 -15.46
N SER A 243 -2.63 -5.32 -16.19
CA SER A 243 -3.79 -6.03 -15.65
C SER A 243 -3.54 -7.53 -15.43
N ARG A 244 -2.47 -8.09 -16.02
CA ARG A 244 -2.10 -9.51 -15.92
C ARG A 244 -0.64 -9.67 -15.59
N HIS A 245 -0.34 -10.61 -14.68
CA HIS A 245 1.04 -10.98 -14.36
C HIS A 245 1.54 -12.08 -15.32
N PRO A 246 2.81 -12.02 -15.78
CA PRO A 246 3.39 -13.05 -16.63
C PRO A 246 3.73 -14.35 -15.88
N TYR A 247 3.38 -14.45 -14.63
CA TYR A 247 3.68 -15.57 -13.75
C TYR A 247 2.46 -16.03 -12.95
N THR A 248 2.48 -17.29 -12.52
CA THR A 248 1.47 -17.89 -11.66
C THR A 248 1.98 -18.00 -10.22
N PHE A 249 1.06 -17.96 -9.25
CA PHE A 249 1.40 -18.23 -7.86
C PHE A 249 1.45 -19.74 -7.62
N PRO A 250 2.57 -20.29 -7.10
CA PRO A 250 2.71 -21.72 -6.89
C PRO A 250 1.63 -22.26 -5.94
N GLY A 251 0.94 -23.31 -6.35
CA GLY A 251 0.03 -24.08 -5.51
C GLY A 251 -1.25 -23.39 -5.10
N ASN A 252 -1.73 -22.39 -5.84
CA ASN A 252 -2.93 -21.61 -5.50
C ASN A 252 -2.98 -21.07 -4.06
N LYS A 253 -1.83 -20.89 -3.42
CA LYS A 253 -1.74 -20.33 -2.08
C LYS A 253 -2.04 -18.84 -2.11
N ASP A 254 -2.79 -18.36 -1.14
CA ASP A 254 -2.91 -16.94 -0.86
C ASP A 254 -1.64 -16.41 -0.18
N THR A 255 -0.60 -16.16 -0.99
CA THR A 255 0.69 -15.68 -0.48
C THR A 255 0.58 -14.31 0.15
N HIS A 256 -0.25 -13.42 -0.42
CA HIS A 256 -0.49 -12.10 0.15
C HIS A 256 -1.10 -12.21 1.55
N GLY A 257 -2.13 -13.04 1.74
CA GLY A 257 -2.76 -13.24 3.04
C GLY A 257 -1.77 -13.80 4.08
N ILE A 258 -1.02 -14.85 3.73
CA ILE A 258 -0.04 -15.49 4.63
C ILE A 258 1.09 -14.52 4.99
N ASN A 259 1.64 -13.78 4.03
CA ASN A 259 2.66 -12.76 4.27
C ASN A 259 2.11 -11.65 5.18
N SER A 260 0.86 -11.24 4.98
CA SER A 260 0.19 -10.25 5.81
C SER A 260 -0.03 -10.72 7.25
N VAL A 261 -0.27 -12.02 7.48
CA VAL A 261 -0.28 -12.60 8.84
C VAL A 261 1.08 -12.41 9.51
N ARG A 262 2.17 -12.76 8.83
CA ARG A 262 3.54 -12.59 9.36
C ARG A 262 3.80 -11.13 9.74
N LEU A 263 3.42 -10.20 8.85
CA LEU A 263 3.52 -8.76 9.11
C LEU A 263 2.71 -8.37 10.36
N ALA A 264 1.44 -8.77 10.42
CA ALA A 264 0.53 -8.41 11.50
C ALA A 264 1.02 -8.94 12.87
N GLU A 265 1.46 -10.20 12.91
CA GLU A 265 1.92 -10.86 14.14
C GLU A 265 3.26 -10.32 14.66
N VAL A 266 4.09 -9.76 13.79
CA VAL A 266 5.40 -9.20 14.21
C VAL A 266 5.30 -7.71 14.50
N TRP A 267 4.53 -6.93 13.71
CA TRP A 267 4.68 -5.47 13.71
C TRP A 267 3.46 -4.70 14.21
N MET A 268 2.23 -5.26 14.15
CA MET A 268 1.02 -4.46 14.39
C MET A 268 0.53 -4.46 15.85
N ASP A 269 1.17 -5.16 16.75
CA ASP A 269 0.73 -5.28 18.13
C ASP A 269 -0.78 -5.64 18.22
N ASP A 270 -1.56 -4.98 19.07
CA ASP A 270 -3.00 -5.24 19.19
C ASP A 270 -3.81 -4.77 17.97
N TYR A 271 -3.24 -3.92 17.10
CA TYR A 271 -3.91 -3.45 15.88
C TYR A 271 -4.06 -4.54 14.82
N LYS A 272 -3.39 -5.68 14.96
CA LYS A 272 -3.61 -6.87 14.13
C LYS A 272 -5.06 -7.36 14.13
N ARG A 273 -5.86 -6.98 15.18
CA ARG A 273 -7.29 -7.28 15.25
C ARG A 273 -8.05 -6.78 14.03
N PHE A 274 -7.66 -5.63 13.44
CA PHE A 274 -8.31 -5.10 12.24
C PHE A 274 -7.98 -5.91 11.00
N PHE A 275 -6.75 -6.40 10.87
CA PHE A 275 -6.41 -7.32 9.79
C PHE A 275 -7.26 -8.60 9.86
N TYR A 276 -7.32 -9.24 11.02
CA TYR A 276 -8.13 -10.44 11.20
C TYR A 276 -9.65 -10.20 11.10
N MET A 277 -10.10 -8.98 11.34
CA MET A 277 -11.49 -8.59 11.06
C MET A 277 -11.80 -8.69 9.56
N HIS A 278 -10.86 -8.28 8.70
CA HIS A 278 -10.97 -8.36 7.24
C HIS A 278 -10.67 -9.76 6.68
N ARG A 279 -9.78 -10.49 7.33
CA ARG A 279 -9.24 -11.77 6.87
C ARG A 279 -9.34 -12.84 7.95
N ARG A 280 -10.57 -13.16 8.33
CA ARG A 280 -10.86 -14.21 9.34
C ARG A 280 -10.38 -15.59 8.90
N ASP A 281 -10.38 -15.85 7.59
CA ASP A 281 -9.84 -17.03 6.96
C ASP A 281 -8.36 -17.26 7.30
N MET A 282 -7.63 -16.21 7.65
CA MET A 282 -6.21 -16.26 8.01
C MET A 282 -5.96 -16.69 9.46
N LEU A 283 -6.96 -16.69 10.34
CA LEU A 283 -6.78 -17.07 11.76
C LEU A 283 -6.25 -18.50 11.96
N SER A 284 -6.56 -19.40 11.03
CA SER A 284 -6.16 -20.82 11.09
C SER A 284 -5.07 -21.18 10.08
N GLN A 285 -4.52 -20.21 9.35
CA GLN A 285 -3.50 -20.47 8.35
C GLN A 285 -2.13 -20.64 9.00
N ASP A 286 -1.36 -21.61 8.49
CA ASP A 286 0.04 -21.76 8.85
C ASP A 286 0.86 -20.70 8.11
N TYR A 287 1.52 -19.84 8.87
CA TYR A 287 2.39 -18.76 8.38
C TYR A 287 3.87 -18.98 8.68
N GLY A 288 4.23 -20.18 9.20
CA GLY A 288 5.59 -20.56 9.56
C GLY A 288 6.14 -19.81 10.77
N ASP A 289 7.41 -20.06 11.07
CA ASP A 289 8.08 -19.45 12.23
C ASP A 289 8.38 -17.96 12.00
N ILE A 290 8.09 -17.14 13.00
CA ILE A 290 8.35 -15.68 13.04
C ILE A 290 9.27 -15.28 14.19
N SER A 291 9.84 -16.24 14.90
CA SER A 291 10.67 -15.99 16.10
C SER A 291 11.85 -15.08 15.79
N ASP A 292 12.55 -15.33 14.69
CA ASP A 292 13.69 -14.52 14.25
C ASP A 292 13.31 -13.07 13.98
N ARG A 293 12.09 -12.83 13.44
CA ARG A 293 11.58 -11.47 13.17
C ARG A 293 11.21 -10.75 14.47
N LYS A 294 10.66 -11.45 15.44
CA LYS A 294 10.39 -10.90 16.79
C LYS A 294 11.68 -10.56 17.53
N VAL A 295 12.70 -11.44 17.45
CA VAL A 295 14.04 -11.17 18.01
C VAL A 295 14.66 -9.96 17.33
N LEU A 296 14.59 -9.86 16.00
CA LEU A 296 15.07 -8.69 15.24
C LEU A 296 14.42 -7.41 15.75
N ARG A 297 13.09 -7.38 15.89
CA ARG A 297 12.34 -6.21 16.40
C ARG A 297 12.83 -5.79 17.78
N GLN A 298 13.06 -6.74 18.68
CA GLN A 298 13.59 -6.50 20.02
C GLN A 298 15.04 -5.97 19.98
N THR A 299 15.91 -6.62 19.21
CA THR A 299 17.33 -6.26 19.08
C THR A 299 17.51 -4.84 18.53
N LEU A 300 16.67 -4.43 17.58
CA LEU A 300 16.68 -3.09 17.01
C LEU A 300 15.98 -2.06 17.91
N ASN A 301 15.43 -2.49 19.05
CA ASN A 301 14.68 -1.64 19.98
C ASN A 301 13.59 -0.80 19.28
N CYS A 302 12.79 -1.44 18.44
CA CYS A 302 11.79 -0.78 17.64
C CYS A 302 10.61 -0.28 18.47
N LYS A 303 10.02 0.81 18.04
CA LYS A 303 8.83 1.42 18.65
C LYS A 303 7.59 0.54 18.45
N SER A 304 6.51 0.84 19.19
CA SER A 304 5.21 0.18 19.02
C SER A 304 4.51 0.61 17.73
N PHE A 305 3.55 -0.19 17.28
CA PHE A 305 2.71 0.18 16.15
C PHE A 305 1.82 1.39 16.47
N LYS A 306 1.40 1.55 17.74
CA LYS A 306 0.71 2.76 18.16
C LYS A 306 1.58 4.00 17.95
N TRP A 307 2.86 3.94 18.31
CA TRP A 307 3.78 5.04 18.04
C TRP A 307 3.85 5.36 16.54
N TYR A 308 3.88 4.35 15.67
CA TYR A 308 3.85 4.53 14.21
C TYR A 308 2.56 5.26 13.78
N LEU A 309 1.40 4.84 14.27
CA LEU A 309 0.14 5.51 13.95
C LEU A 309 0.15 6.97 14.42
N ASP A 310 0.57 7.23 15.65
CA ASP A 310 0.53 8.58 16.26
C ASP A 310 1.55 9.55 15.62
N ASN A 311 2.72 9.07 15.15
CA ASN A 311 3.83 9.93 14.73
C ASN A 311 4.15 9.89 13.22
N VAL A 312 3.75 8.82 12.54
CA VAL A 312 4.03 8.63 11.11
C VAL A 312 2.75 8.71 10.28
N TYR A 313 1.65 8.18 10.79
CA TYR A 313 0.38 8.14 10.07
C TYR A 313 -0.80 8.61 10.94
N PRO A 314 -0.76 9.84 11.49
CA PRO A 314 -1.78 10.34 12.42
C PRO A 314 -3.17 10.44 11.78
N ASP A 315 -3.25 10.55 10.45
CA ASP A 315 -4.52 10.61 9.71
C ASP A 315 -5.14 9.24 9.47
N LYS A 316 -4.47 8.14 9.85
CA LYS A 316 -5.04 6.80 9.69
C LYS A 316 -6.25 6.63 10.58
N PHE A 317 -7.41 6.43 9.95
CA PHE A 317 -8.62 6.17 10.69
C PHE A 317 -8.56 4.81 11.41
N ILE A 318 -8.84 4.84 12.72
CA ILE A 318 -8.88 3.66 13.58
C ILE A 318 -10.33 3.39 13.96
N PRO A 319 -10.92 2.27 13.55
CA PRO A 319 -12.37 2.06 13.65
C PRO A 319 -12.95 2.09 15.06
N ASP A 320 -12.16 1.73 16.08
CA ASP A 320 -12.57 1.64 17.47
C ASP A 320 -11.95 2.70 18.40
N GLU A 321 -11.25 3.70 17.83
CA GLU A 321 -10.63 4.79 18.59
C GLU A 321 -11.18 6.15 18.15
N ASN A 322 -11.39 7.07 19.09
CA ASN A 322 -11.92 8.42 18.86
C ASN A 322 -13.27 8.41 18.13
N VAL A 323 -14.15 7.49 18.48
CA VAL A 323 -15.49 7.32 17.93
C VAL A 323 -16.51 7.19 19.07
N ARG A 324 -17.78 7.54 18.79
CA ARG A 324 -18.89 7.36 19.75
C ARG A 324 -19.34 5.91 19.82
N ALA A 325 -19.37 5.26 18.64
CA ALA A 325 -19.78 3.87 18.51
C ALA A 325 -19.10 3.23 17.29
N TRP A 326 -18.98 1.91 17.30
CA TRP A 326 -18.41 1.17 16.18
C TRP A 326 -18.94 -0.27 16.11
N GLY A 327 -18.69 -0.93 14.99
CA GLY A 327 -19.07 -2.30 14.75
C GLY A 327 -20.25 -2.42 13.80
N MET A 328 -21.02 -3.51 13.92
CA MET A 328 -22.18 -3.73 13.09
C MET A 328 -23.28 -2.73 13.41
N VAL A 329 -23.88 -2.16 12.35
CA VAL A 329 -25.10 -1.32 12.44
C VAL A 329 -26.29 -2.20 12.10
N ARG A 330 -27.00 -2.65 13.12
CA ARG A 330 -28.08 -3.64 13.02
C ARG A 330 -29.42 -2.96 13.06
N ASN A 331 -30.31 -3.34 12.16
CA ASN A 331 -31.72 -3.00 12.30
C ASN A 331 -32.32 -3.73 13.48
N ALA A 332 -33.02 -3.01 14.36
CA ALA A 332 -33.45 -3.53 15.68
C ALA A 332 -34.47 -4.66 15.60
N GLU A 333 -35.27 -4.75 14.54
CA GLU A 333 -36.33 -5.75 14.39
C GLU A 333 -35.99 -6.85 13.40
N SER A 334 -35.03 -6.62 12.49
CA SER A 334 -34.61 -7.63 11.54
C SER A 334 -33.24 -8.21 11.92
N SER A 335 -32.87 -9.31 11.29
CA SER A 335 -31.49 -9.86 11.40
C SER A 335 -30.54 -9.21 10.39
N LEU A 336 -30.87 -8.02 9.85
CA LEU A 336 -30.11 -7.32 8.83
C LEU A 336 -29.20 -6.27 9.44
N CYS A 337 -27.97 -6.21 8.91
CA CYS A 337 -26.97 -5.21 9.21
C CYS A 337 -26.62 -4.43 7.94
N LEU A 338 -26.20 -3.18 8.08
CA LEU A 338 -25.56 -2.44 6.98
C LEU A 338 -24.35 -3.25 6.48
N ASP A 339 -24.22 -3.33 5.16
CA ASP A 339 -23.19 -4.17 4.53
C ASP A 339 -22.73 -3.55 3.21
N THR A 340 -21.44 -3.58 2.94
CA THR A 340 -20.88 -3.12 1.66
C THR A 340 -21.20 -4.06 0.50
N LEU A 341 -21.73 -5.24 0.77
CA LEU A 341 -22.02 -6.30 -0.20
C LEU A 341 -20.79 -6.68 -1.06
N GLN A 342 -19.60 -6.63 -0.45
CA GLN A 342 -18.30 -6.91 -1.08
C GLN A 342 -17.97 -6.02 -2.29
N LYS A 343 -18.60 -4.84 -2.39
CA LYS A 343 -18.31 -3.87 -3.45
C LYS A 343 -16.93 -3.25 -3.24
N ASP A 344 -16.34 -2.80 -4.34
CA ASP A 344 -15.04 -2.13 -4.33
C ASP A 344 -15.14 -0.78 -3.60
N GLU A 345 -14.53 -0.69 -2.43
CA GLU A 345 -14.54 0.50 -1.58
C GLU A 345 -13.71 1.68 -2.14
N ASN A 346 -12.98 1.48 -3.23
CA ASN A 346 -12.34 2.57 -3.98
C ASN A 346 -13.30 3.29 -4.93
N THR A 347 -14.54 2.79 -5.06
CA THR A 347 -15.59 3.38 -5.89
C THR A 347 -16.73 3.93 -5.03
N VAL A 348 -17.59 4.76 -5.64
CA VAL A 348 -18.83 5.20 -5.02
C VAL A 348 -19.91 4.17 -5.29
N PHE A 349 -20.61 3.70 -4.25
CA PHE A 349 -21.67 2.73 -4.40
C PHE A 349 -22.77 2.87 -3.32
N ASP A 350 -23.96 2.38 -3.63
CA ASP A 350 -25.06 2.31 -2.67
C ASP A 350 -24.77 1.22 -1.62
N ILE A 351 -24.84 1.58 -0.32
CA ILE A 351 -24.68 0.62 0.77
C ILE A 351 -25.94 -0.25 0.88
N GLY A 352 -25.75 -1.52 1.12
CA GLY A 352 -26.84 -2.47 1.25
C GLY A 352 -26.99 -3.01 2.66
N MET A 353 -27.75 -4.10 2.72
CA MET A 353 -27.99 -4.87 3.94
C MET A 353 -27.73 -6.35 3.68
N PHE A 354 -27.18 -7.03 4.67
CA PHE A 354 -27.06 -8.48 4.68
C PHE A 354 -27.34 -9.03 6.07
N PHE A 355 -27.59 -10.33 6.19
CA PHE A 355 -27.75 -10.97 7.50
C PHE A 355 -26.56 -10.65 8.39
N CYS A 356 -26.81 -10.24 9.63
CA CYS A 356 -25.77 -9.87 10.57
C CYS A 356 -24.84 -11.05 10.84
N GLN A 357 -23.58 -10.88 10.53
CA GLN A 357 -22.54 -11.90 10.70
C GLN A 357 -21.94 -11.80 12.10
N ASN A 358 -22.61 -12.39 13.10
CA ASN A 358 -22.22 -12.32 14.51
C ASN A 358 -20.80 -12.85 14.78
N GLY A 359 -20.24 -13.65 13.87
CA GLY A 359 -18.83 -14.03 13.88
C GLY A 359 -17.86 -12.90 13.50
N GLY A 360 -18.36 -11.77 13.03
CA GLY A 360 -17.64 -10.60 12.53
C GLY A 360 -17.44 -10.66 11.01
N SER A 361 -17.70 -9.54 10.37
CA SER A 361 -17.40 -9.31 8.95
C SER A 361 -16.96 -7.86 8.78
N ALA A 362 -15.82 -7.66 8.11
CA ALA A 362 -15.38 -6.31 7.81
C ALA A 362 -16.38 -5.52 6.98
N SER A 363 -17.14 -6.18 6.09
CA SER A 363 -18.18 -5.54 5.27
C SER A 363 -19.29 -4.87 6.08
N GLN A 364 -19.46 -5.28 7.36
CA GLN A 364 -20.52 -4.78 8.25
C GLN A 364 -20.01 -3.81 9.33
N VAL A 365 -18.72 -3.52 9.38
CA VAL A 365 -18.14 -2.64 10.40
C VAL A 365 -18.17 -1.18 9.92
N LEU A 366 -18.87 -0.35 10.68
CA LEU A 366 -18.88 1.11 10.54
C LEU A 366 -18.55 1.75 11.90
N SER A 367 -18.18 3.01 11.86
CA SER A 367 -17.89 3.80 13.06
C SER A 367 -18.65 5.11 12.99
N LEU A 368 -19.28 5.51 14.11
CA LEU A 368 -19.87 6.82 14.29
C LEU A 368 -18.86 7.72 15.00
N THR A 369 -18.33 8.69 14.30
CA THR A 369 -17.31 9.60 14.82
C THR A 369 -17.92 10.72 15.67
N TYR A 370 -17.09 11.44 16.46
CA TYR A 370 -17.50 12.65 17.18
C TYR A 370 -17.91 13.79 16.24
N SER A 371 -17.46 13.79 14.97
CA SER A 371 -17.90 14.70 13.93
C SER A 371 -19.20 14.25 13.23
N ASN A 372 -19.90 13.26 13.77
CA ASN A 372 -21.14 12.71 13.24
C ASN A 372 -21.03 12.06 11.85
N HIS A 373 -19.83 11.62 11.45
CA HIS A 373 -19.71 10.77 10.26
C HIS A 373 -20.01 9.31 10.62
N LEU A 374 -20.88 8.68 9.87
CA LEU A 374 -21.01 7.23 9.88
C LEU A 374 -20.12 6.70 8.74
N ARG A 375 -18.99 6.09 9.11
CA ARG A 375 -17.89 5.85 8.16
C ARG A 375 -17.25 4.48 8.31
N ARG A 376 -16.54 4.13 7.25
CA ARG A 376 -15.51 3.08 7.21
C ARG A 376 -14.14 3.74 7.20
N GLU A 377 -13.10 3.11 6.62
CA GLU A 377 -11.74 3.67 6.63
C GLU A 377 -11.66 5.06 6.00
N GLU A 378 -11.79 5.14 4.69
CA GLU A 378 -11.65 6.40 3.94
C GLU A 378 -12.99 6.93 3.42
N SER A 379 -14.07 6.17 3.62
CA SER A 379 -15.38 6.44 3.05
C SER A 379 -16.45 6.67 4.11
N CYS A 380 -17.35 7.61 3.83
CA CYS A 380 -18.45 8.03 4.69
C CYS A 380 -19.80 7.80 3.99
N LEU A 381 -20.82 7.50 4.79
CA LEU A 381 -22.18 7.43 4.30
C LEU A 381 -22.68 8.83 3.94
N THR A 382 -23.33 8.92 2.79
CA THR A 382 -23.94 10.14 2.28
C THR A 382 -25.27 9.85 1.59
N THR A 383 -26.12 10.87 1.45
CA THR A 383 -27.37 10.80 0.70
C THR A 383 -27.75 12.17 0.16
N SER A 384 -28.59 12.23 -0.89
CA SER A 384 -29.19 13.48 -1.35
C SER A 384 -30.19 14.06 -0.35
N GLY A 385 -30.68 13.23 0.58
CA GLY A 385 -31.67 13.62 1.58
C GLY A 385 -33.09 13.73 1.06
N GLN A 386 -33.36 13.37 -0.19
CA GLN A 386 -34.72 13.26 -0.71
C GLN A 386 -35.40 11.99 -0.17
N ASP A 387 -36.73 12.05 -0.02
CA ASP A 387 -37.50 10.90 0.44
C ASP A 387 -37.35 9.72 -0.50
N GLY A 388 -36.98 8.53 0.03
CA GLY A 388 -36.71 7.35 -0.75
C GLY A 388 -35.32 7.30 -1.44
N SER A 389 -34.48 8.33 -1.27
CA SER A 389 -33.14 8.28 -1.87
C SER A 389 -32.22 7.25 -1.18
N THR A 390 -31.41 6.59 -1.97
CA THR A 390 -30.43 5.62 -1.47
C THR A 390 -29.31 6.30 -0.65
N VAL A 391 -28.67 5.53 0.17
CA VAL A 391 -27.49 5.93 0.94
C VAL A 391 -26.26 5.34 0.29
N GLN A 392 -25.26 6.17 0.02
CA GLN A 392 -24.04 5.80 -0.67
C GLN A 392 -22.84 5.84 0.27
N LEU A 393 -21.84 5.02 -0.04
CA LEU A 393 -20.51 5.11 0.52
C LEU A 393 -19.61 5.81 -0.50
N GLN A 394 -18.95 6.90 -0.08
CA GLN A 394 -18.00 7.65 -0.92
C GLN A 394 -16.88 8.26 -0.07
N PRO A 395 -15.76 8.68 -0.68
CA PRO A 395 -14.67 9.31 0.08
C PRO A 395 -15.16 10.41 1.01
N CYS A 396 -14.71 10.38 2.26
CA CYS A 396 -15.13 11.33 3.28
C CYS A 396 -14.74 12.76 2.90
N SER A 397 -15.66 13.70 3.14
CA SER A 397 -15.43 15.14 3.00
C SER A 397 -16.13 15.90 4.14
N TYR A 398 -15.89 17.19 4.23
CA TYR A 398 -16.57 18.05 5.21
C TYR A 398 -17.98 18.50 4.76
N SER A 399 -18.65 17.70 3.91
CA SER A 399 -19.99 17.98 3.45
C SER A 399 -21.04 17.68 4.54
N SER A 400 -22.02 18.56 4.69
CA SER A 400 -23.16 18.33 5.59
C SER A 400 -24.01 17.11 5.21
N ASN A 401 -23.93 16.65 3.95
CA ASN A 401 -24.62 15.45 3.48
C ASN A 401 -23.99 14.13 3.98
N MET A 402 -22.90 14.21 4.75
CA MET A 402 -22.22 13.06 5.35
C MET A 402 -22.41 12.96 6.86
N THR A 403 -23.22 13.86 7.44
CA THR A 403 -23.39 13.90 8.89
C THR A 403 -24.68 13.22 9.33
N TRP A 404 -24.53 12.34 10.34
CA TRP A 404 -25.59 11.48 10.85
C TRP A 404 -25.65 11.58 12.38
N ILE A 405 -26.83 11.70 12.91
CA ILE A 405 -27.08 11.70 14.35
C ILE A 405 -27.71 10.36 14.73
N HIS A 406 -27.10 9.67 15.67
CA HIS A 406 -27.67 8.50 16.29
C HIS A 406 -28.03 8.84 17.73
N ASP A 407 -29.29 8.70 18.08
CA ASP A 407 -29.84 9.07 19.36
C ASP A 407 -30.33 7.87 20.19
N LYS A 408 -30.75 8.13 21.40
CA LYS A 408 -31.29 7.12 22.34
C LYS A 408 -32.59 6.47 21.86
N SER A 409 -33.25 7.02 20.83
CA SER A 409 -34.45 6.42 20.22
C SER A 409 -34.14 5.30 19.22
N ASN A 410 -32.83 4.99 19.05
CA ASN A 410 -32.33 4.05 18.07
C ASN A 410 -32.60 4.45 16.62
N THR A 411 -32.78 5.72 16.32
CA THR A 411 -32.84 6.25 14.96
C THR A 411 -31.47 6.76 14.54
N ILE A 412 -31.17 6.63 13.25
CA ILE A 412 -30.00 7.25 12.62
C ILE A 412 -30.55 8.32 11.67
N VAL A 413 -30.34 9.58 11.99
CA VAL A 413 -30.92 10.73 11.29
C VAL A 413 -29.85 11.41 10.45
N HIS A 414 -30.11 11.59 9.16
CA HIS A 414 -29.30 12.42 8.28
C HIS A 414 -29.46 13.89 8.67
N GLN A 415 -28.42 14.51 9.18
CA GLN A 415 -28.48 15.80 9.84
C GLN A 415 -28.99 16.92 8.90
N ALA A 416 -28.55 16.92 7.64
CA ALA A 416 -28.89 17.97 6.69
C ALA A 416 -30.37 17.94 6.25
N SER A 417 -31.01 16.77 6.15
CA SER A 417 -32.40 16.63 5.67
C SER A 417 -33.38 16.33 6.77
N GLY A 418 -32.92 15.96 7.99
CA GLY A 418 -33.79 15.53 9.08
C GLY A 418 -34.48 14.18 8.83
N LYS A 419 -34.07 13.42 7.81
CA LYS A 419 -34.64 12.11 7.48
C LYS A 419 -33.90 10.96 8.16
N CYS A 420 -34.63 9.88 8.41
CA CYS A 420 -34.14 8.71 9.09
C CYS A 420 -33.65 7.66 8.08
N LEU A 421 -32.53 7.00 8.44
CA LEU A 421 -32.06 5.81 7.77
C LEU A 421 -33.13 4.71 7.89
N ASP A 422 -33.52 4.12 6.78
CA ASP A 422 -34.64 3.18 6.67
C ASP A 422 -34.24 1.96 5.83
N THR A 423 -34.68 0.79 6.20
CA THR A 423 -34.50 -0.41 5.38
C THR A 423 -35.25 -0.34 4.05
N GLY A 424 -36.19 0.61 3.90
CA GLY A 424 -37.02 0.75 2.71
C GLY A 424 -37.95 -0.47 2.46
N GLY A 425 -38.20 -1.29 3.49
CA GLY A 425 -38.88 -2.60 3.35
C GLY A 425 -38.01 -3.64 2.64
N GLY A 426 -36.70 -3.36 2.53
CA GLY A 426 -35.73 -4.19 1.85
C GLY A 426 -35.48 -5.54 2.52
N LYS A 427 -35.07 -6.49 1.71
CA LYS A 427 -34.61 -7.84 2.10
C LYS A 427 -33.09 -7.83 2.15
N SER A 428 -32.51 -8.97 2.54
CA SER A 428 -31.07 -9.21 2.35
C SER A 428 -30.65 -8.89 0.90
N GLU A 429 -29.48 -8.26 0.74
CA GLU A 429 -28.95 -7.71 -0.52
C GLU A 429 -29.68 -6.49 -1.10
N GLY A 430 -30.70 -5.96 -0.37
CA GLY A 430 -31.33 -4.70 -0.70
C GLY A 430 -30.53 -3.49 -0.23
N TYR A 431 -30.81 -2.33 -0.81
CA TYR A 431 -30.19 -1.06 -0.42
C TYR A 431 -30.99 -0.33 0.64
N VAL A 432 -30.29 0.42 1.50
CA VAL A 432 -30.94 1.30 2.47
C VAL A 432 -31.24 2.66 1.84
N VAL A 433 -32.30 3.29 2.36
CA VAL A 433 -32.77 4.60 1.91
C VAL A 433 -32.92 5.56 3.09
N VAL A 434 -33.20 6.82 2.82
CA VAL A 434 -33.70 7.76 3.84
C VAL A 434 -35.15 8.08 3.57
N ASN A 435 -35.94 8.11 4.65
CA ASN A 435 -37.35 8.45 4.62
C ASN A 435 -37.73 9.43 5.74
N VAL A 436 -38.90 10.05 5.66
CA VAL A 436 -39.44 10.82 6.78
C VAL A 436 -39.41 9.98 8.05
N CYS A 437 -38.89 10.54 9.13
CA CYS A 437 -38.78 9.85 10.40
C CYS A 437 -40.14 9.46 10.94
N THR A 438 -40.29 8.21 11.29
CA THR A 438 -41.50 7.64 11.90
C THR A 438 -41.03 6.67 12.99
N GLU A 439 -41.97 6.18 13.83
CA GLU A 439 -41.66 5.18 14.84
C GLU A 439 -41.59 3.75 14.28
N LYS A 440 -41.53 3.59 12.95
CA LYS A 440 -41.49 2.28 12.30
C LYS A 440 -40.21 1.50 12.62
N PRO A 441 -40.34 0.20 12.81
CA PRO A 441 -39.19 -0.69 13.08
C PRO A 441 -38.11 -0.67 12.01
N THR A 442 -38.48 -0.39 10.75
CA THR A 442 -37.54 -0.29 9.63
C THR A 442 -36.52 0.85 9.78
N GLN A 443 -36.78 1.80 10.68
CA GLN A 443 -35.93 2.96 10.97
C GLN A 443 -35.19 2.85 12.31
N LYS A 444 -35.27 1.70 13.00
CA LYS A 444 -34.62 1.49 14.31
C LYS A 444 -33.31 0.71 14.11
N TRP A 445 -32.20 1.34 14.53
CA TRP A 445 -30.87 0.81 14.34
C TRP A 445 -30.08 0.83 15.65
N THR A 446 -29.26 -0.17 15.86
CA THR A 446 -28.31 -0.23 17.00
C THR A 446 -26.92 -0.49 16.49
N MET A 447 -25.93 0.09 17.16
CA MET A 447 -24.52 -0.23 16.91
C MET A 447 -24.02 -1.26 17.89
N GLN A 448 -23.06 -2.08 17.47
CA GLN A 448 -22.57 -3.20 18.26
C GLN A 448 -21.88 -2.76 19.54
N HIS A 449 -21.07 -1.70 19.48
CA HIS A 449 -20.31 -1.16 20.60
C HIS A 449 -20.52 0.34 20.71
N TYR A 450 -20.97 0.77 21.87
CA TYR A 450 -21.07 2.20 22.21
C TYR A 450 -19.97 2.54 23.21
N LEU A 451 -19.19 3.59 22.90
CA LEU A 451 -18.11 4.10 23.75
C LEU A 451 -18.55 5.39 24.48
N ASP A 452 -19.34 6.22 23.80
CA ASP A 452 -19.91 7.46 24.32
C ASP A 452 -21.23 7.76 23.61
N LEU A 453 -22.33 7.88 24.37
CA LEU A 453 -23.68 8.20 23.88
C LEU A 453 -24.31 9.33 24.68
#